data_f876344d389bb438be0bf1bbfef644fb
#
_entry.id   f876344d389bb438be0bf1bbfef644fb
#
_cell.length_a   1.000
_cell.length_b   1.000
_cell.length_c   1.000
_cell.angle_alpha   90.00
_cell.angle_beta   90.00
_cell.angle_gamma   90.00
#
_symmetry.space_group_name_H-M   'P 1'
#
loop_
_entity.id
_entity.type
_entity.pdbx_description
1 polymer ?
#
loop_
_entity_poly.entity_id
_entity_poly.type
_entity_poly.pdbx_seq_one_letter_code
_entity_poly.pdbx_strand_id
1 'polypeptide(L)'
;GENDMSKPIVDPQSGYQATGFTEGYKQPGIDWGDGIKAHNSCINRDPRYYACLVPNGFWWPNKTENIKFTCYNNDACTNKWNAGEGGGITRVGYVWRRLLETNKSLREAKDYTSMQTVYPAFRLAEIYLNYAEACNEKPQRDETAALEYLNKVRARVGMPGLNSGPAW
;
A
#
# COMPACT_ATOMS: atom_id res chain seq x y z
N GLY A 1 -22.82 0.86 11.82
CA GLY A 1 -24.20 0.68 11.45
C GLY A 1 -24.43 1.15 10.04
N GLU A 2 -25.41 0.59 9.39
CA GLU A 2 -25.75 0.84 7.98
C GLU A 2 -26.01 2.30 7.66
N ASN A 3 -26.20 3.12 8.65
CA ASN A 3 -26.60 4.54 8.49
C ASN A 3 -25.55 5.55 8.93
N ASP A 4 -24.38 5.11 9.41
CA ASP A 4 -23.28 6.02 9.79
C ASP A 4 -22.15 5.97 8.76
N MET A 5 -22.28 6.75 7.71
CA MET A 5 -21.27 6.85 6.64
C MET A 5 -19.94 7.46 7.12
N SER A 6 -19.86 7.97 8.34
CA SER A 6 -18.63 8.51 8.92
C SER A 6 -17.71 7.41 9.48
N LYS A 7 -18.22 6.19 9.67
CA LYS A 7 -17.47 5.08 10.22
C LYS A 7 -17.22 4.00 9.18
N PRO A 8 -15.98 3.54 9.02
CA PRO A 8 -15.68 2.44 8.12
C PRO A 8 -16.41 1.17 8.58
N ILE A 9 -17.00 0.44 7.63
CA ILE A 9 -17.51 -0.90 7.89
C ILE A 9 -16.28 -1.81 8.06
N VAL A 10 -16.09 -2.31 9.27
CA VAL A 10 -15.00 -3.24 9.57
C VAL A 10 -15.63 -4.60 9.86
N ASP A 11 -15.26 -5.58 9.06
CA ASP A 11 -15.61 -6.97 9.35
C ASP A 11 -14.93 -7.40 10.66
N PRO A 12 -15.68 -7.83 11.69
CA PRO A 12 -15.12 -8.31 12.95
C PRO A 12 -14.14 -9.49 12.78
N GLN A 13 -14.28 -10.27 11.71
CA GLN A 13 -13.42 -11.42 11.42
C GLN A 13 -12.12 -11.01 10.69
N SER A 14 -12.02 -9.77 10.22
CA SER A 14 -10.83 -9.28 9.49
C SER A 14 -9.57 -9.19 10.35
N GLY A 15 -9.70 -9.20 11.68
CA GLY A 15 -8.60 -8.95 12.62
C GLY A 15 -8.09 -7.50 12.59
N TYR A 16 -8.78 -6.59 11.89
CA TYR A 16 -8.39 -5.18 11.85
C TYR A 16 -8.52 -4.52 13.22
N GLN A 17 -7.48 -3.79 13.62
CA GLN A 17 -7.47 -3.00 14.84
C GLN A 17 -7.15 -1.54 14.50
N ALA A 18 -8.04 -0.64 14.87
CA ALA A 18 -7.89 0.79 14.59
C ALA A 18 -6.86 1.48 15.49
N THR A 19 -6.52 0.89 16.63
CA THR A 19 -5.68 1.49 17.68
C THR A 19 -4.63 0.52 18.19
N GLY A 20 -3.62 1.06 18.91
CA GLY A 20 -2.56 0.27 19.48
C GLY A 20 -1.39 0.01 18.53
N PHE A 21 -0.39 -0.70 19.03
CA PHE A 21 0.86 -1.00 18.33
C PHE A 21 1.23 -2.47 18.47
N THR A 22 1.87 -3.00 17.43
CA THR A 22 2.52 -4.31 17.43
C THR A 22 4.03 -4.12 17.37
N GLU A 23 4.73 -4.70 18.32
CA GLU A 23 6.20 -4.71 18.38
C GLU A 23 6.76 -5.86 17.51
N GLY A 24 7.93 -5.64 16.94
CA GLY A 24 8.63 -6.66 16.16
C GLY A 24 7.96 -7.01 14.83
N TYR A 25 7.07 -6.18 14.32
CA TYR A 25 6.41 -6.43 13.06
C TYR A 25 7.39 -6.49 11.90
N LYS A 26 7.33 -7.55 11.09
CA LYS A 26 8.13 -7.68 9.88
C LYS A 26 7.41 -7.01 8.72
N GLN A 27 8.02 -5.96 8.22
CA GLN A 27 7.45 -5.17 7.14
C GLN A 27 7.44 -5.96 5.82
N PRO A 28 6.29 -6.10 5.14
CA PRO A 28 6.23 -6.77 3.85
C PRO A 28 7.13 -6.12 2.80
N GLY A 29 7.86 -6.95 2.06
CA GLY A 29 8.79 -6.50 1.01
C GLY A 29 10.10 -5.89 1.52
N ILE A 30 10.37 -5.97 2.83
CA ILE A 30 11.64 -5.59 3.44
C ILE A 30 12.25 -6.84 4.10
N ASP A 31 13.37 -7.30 3.56
CA ASP A 31 14.14 -8.46 4.03
C ASP A 31 15.37 -8.08 4.86
N TRP A 32 15.53 -6.81 5.16
CA TRP A 32 16.63 -6.20 5.91
C TRP A 32 16.09 -5.33 7.05
N GLY A 33 16.92 -5.02 8.00
CA GLY A 33 16.51 -4.26 9.19
C GLY A 33 15.79 -5.10 10.25
N ASP A 34 15.64 -4.54 11.42
CA ASP A 34 14.94 -5.19 12.54
C ASP A 34 13.42 -5.08 12.41
N GLY A 35 12.71 -5.86 13.22
CA GLY A 35 11.28 -5.67 13.39
C GLY A 35 10.95 -4.27 13.89
N ILE A 36 9.83 -3.74 13.45
CA ILE A 36 9.40 -2.38 13.76
C ILE A 36 8.24 -2.37 14.74
N LYS A 37 8.08 -1.26 15.45
CA LYS A 37 6.86 -0.94 16.18
C LYS A 37 5.87 -0.35 15.18
N ALA A 38 4.91 -1.13 14.75
CA ALA A 38 3.91 -0.73 13.76
C ALA A 38 2.57 -0.41 14.44
N HIS A 39 1.92 0.66 14.00
CA HIS A 39 0.54 0.93 14.41
C HIS A 39 -0.38 -0.15 13.84
N ASN A 40 -1.32 -0.65 14.65
CA ASN A 40 -2.15 -1.81 14.27
C ASN A 40 -2.99 -1.59 13.01
N SER A 41 -3.39 -0.35 12.72
CA SER A 41 -4.08 -0.02 11.47
C SER A 41 -3.22 -0.21 10.20
N CYS A 42 -1.91 -0.36 10.35
CA CYS A 42 -0.95 -0.49 9.24
C CYS A 42 -0.46 -1.92 9.03
N ILE A 43 -0.81 -2.86 9.89
CA ILE A 43 -0.38 -4.26 9.76
C ILE A 43 -1.42 -5.09 9.02
N ASN A 44 -0.98 -6.19 8.41
CA ASN A 44 -1.83 -7.15 7.71
C ASN A 44 -2.75 -6.51 6.64
N ARG A 45 -2.26 -5.45 6.00
CA ARG A 45 -2.97 -4.78 4.91
C ARG A 45 -2.70 -5.47 3.58
N ASP A 46 -3.55 -5.16 2.60
CA ASP A 46 -3.33 -5.54 1.21
C ASP A 46 -1.88 -5.19 0.77
N PRO A 47 -1.18 -6.06 0.04
CA PRO A 47 0.18 -5.80 -0.42
C PRO A 47 0.36 -4.48 -1.18
N ARG A 48 -0.69 -4.00 -1.88
CA ARG A 48 -0.69 -2.71 -2.56
C ARG A 48 -0.56 -1.52 -1.61
N TYR A 49 -1.03 -1.66 -0.38
CA TYR A 49 -0.86 -0.64 0.64
C TYR A 49 0.62 -0.33 0.85
N TYR A 50 1.45 -1.37 1.06
CA TYR A 50 2.90 -1.21 1.27
C TYR A 50 3.65 -0.84 -0.02
N ALA A 51 3.10 -1.15 -1.18
CA ALA A 51 3.67 -0.73 -2.46
C ALA A 51 3.40 0.75 -2.78
N CYS A 52 2.35 1.33 -2.23
CA CYS A 52 1.93 2.70 -2.50
C CYS A 52 2.28 3.69 -1.40
N LEU A 53 2.38 3.23 -0.16
CA LEU A 53 2.53 4.08 1.01
C LEU A 53 3.68 3.60 1.91
N VAL A 54 4.29 4.54 2.60
CA VAL A 54 5.19 4.27 3.73
C VAL A 54 4.53 4.86 4.98
N PRO A 55 3.99 4.03 5.86
CA PRO A 55 3.44 4.47 7.13
C PRO A 55 4.51 4.95 8.09
N ASN A 56 4.09 5.66 9.13
CA ASN A 56 4.99 6.07 10.20
C ASN A 56 5.65 4.85 10.88
N GLY A 57 6.95 4.94 11.11
CA GLY A 57 7.75 3.88 11.71
C GLY A 57 8.23 2.78 10.76
N PHE A 58 7.85 2.84 9.48
CA PHE A 58 8.25 1.88 8.46
C PHE A 58 9.56 2.28 7.78
N TRP A 59 10.30 1.26 7.28
CA TRP A 59 11.50 1.48 6.51
C TRP A 59 11.17 1.92 5.09
N TRP A 60 11.93 2.89 4.59
CA TRP A 60 12.00 3.16 3.16
C TRP A 60 12.71 2.00 2.46
N PRO A 61 12.20 1.51 1.31
CA PRO A 61 12.73 0.31 0.68
C PRO A 61 14.05 0.53 -0.09
N ASN A 62 14.92 1.35 0.43
CA ASN A 62 16.30 1.49 -0.03
C ASN A 62 17.25 0.99 1.05
N LYS A 63 17.77 -0.22 0.83
CA LYS A 63 18.66 -0.89 1.78
C LYS A 63 19.94 -0.11 2.06
N THR A 64 20.45 0.60 1.06
CA THR A 64 21.71 1.35 1.16
C THR A 64 21.57 2.56 2.10
N GLU A 65 20.42 3.19 2.12
CA GLU A 65 20.19 4.38 2.94
C GLU A 65 19.71 4.06 4.35
N ASN A 66 19.09 2.91 4.54
CA ASN A 66 18.58 2.46 5.82
C ASN A 66 17.74 3.55 6.53
N ILE A 67 16.79 4.14 5.79
CA ILE A 67 15.95 5.24 6.28
C ILE A 67 14.68 4.66 6.91
N LYS A 68 14.47 4.95 8.18
CA LYS A 68 13.21 4.70 8.87
C LYS A 68 12.37 5.98 8.85
N PHE A 69 11.15 5.86 8.35
CA PHE A 69 10.24 6.99 8.23
C PHE A 69 9.56 7.28 9.57
N THR A 70 9.71 8.50 10.07
CA THR A 70 9.00 8.95 11.27
C THR A 70 8.28 10.25 10.96
N CYS A 71 6.95 10.29 11.19
CA CYS A 71 6.10 11.41 10.85
C CYS A 71 5.55 12.15 12.09
N TYR A 72 6.04 11.82 13.29
CA TYR A 72 5.57 12.48 14.50
C TYR A 72 6.22 13.84 14.68
N ASN A 73 5.39 14.80 15.07
CA ASN A 73 5.85 16.11 15.53
C ASN A 73 6.61 15.90 16.85
N ASN A 74 7.83 16.41 16.96
CA ASN A 74 8.75 16.32 18.10
C ASN A 74 9.48 15.00 18.34
N ASP A 75 9.37 13.99 17.51
CA ASP A 75 10.39 12.98 17.51
C ASP A 75 11.68 13.61 16.98
N ALA A 76 12.77 13.44 17.74
CA ALA A 76 14.10 13.79 17.27
C ALA A 76 14.42 12.88 16.07
N CYS A 77 13.85 13.24 14.95
CA CYS A 77 14.00 12.54 13.70
C CYS A 77 15.47 12.51 13.37
N THR A 78 16.07 11.38 13.55
CA THR A 78 17.44 11.12 13.13
C THR A 78 17.64 11.29 11.63
N ASN A 79 16.56 11.45 10.90
CA ASN A 79 16.52 11.68 9.47
C ASN A 79 16.00 13.10 9.19
N LYS A 80 16.83 13.97 8.68
CA LYS A 80 16.55 15.37 8.29
C LYS A 80 15.35 15.55 7.33
N TRP A 81 14.70 14.46 6.95
CA TRP A 81 13.49 14.40 6.12
C TRP A 81 12.20 14.68 6.86
N ASN A 82 12.25 14.60 8.18
CA ASN A 82 11.09 14.78 8.98
C ASN A 82 11.07 16.20 9.50
N ALA A 83 10.25 16.99 8.90
CA ALA A 83 9.66 18.14 9.51
C ALA A 83 10.57 19.15 10.19
N GLY A 84 11.03 20.09 9.53
CA GLY A 84 11.59 21.27 10.18
C GLY A 84 12.42 22.16 9.28
N GLU A 85 13.02 21.61 8.28
CA GLU A 85 13.82 22.39 7.35
C GLU A 85 13.23 22.36 5.93
N GLY A 86 11.97 22.82 5.77
CA GLY A 86 11.37 23.08 4.47
C GLY A 86 10.68 21.90 3.78
N GLY A 87 10.66 20.72 4.37
CA GLY A 87 9.90 19.56 3.87
C GLY A 87 8.52 19.48 4.53
N GLY A 88 7.46 19.42 3.74
CA GLY A 88 6.11 19.33 4.29
C GLY A 88 5.91 18.05 5.10
N ILE A 89 5.59 18.21 6.37
CA ILE A 89 5.11 17.10 7.21
C ILE A 89 3.80 16.61 6.63
N THR A 90 3.72 15.31 6.37
CA THR A 90 2.40 14.76 6.08
C THR A 90 1.51 14.84 7.32
N ARG A 91 0.38 15.51 7.19
CA ARG A 91 -0.60 15.66 8.28
C ARG A 91 -1.37 14.37 8.58
N VAL A 92 -1.23 13.36 7.74
CA VAL A 92 -1.99 12.10 7.80
C VAL A 92 -1.16 10.90 8.21
N GLY A 93 0.12 11.07 8.52
CA GLY A 93 1.00 9.98 8.98
C GLY A 93 1.43 8.97 7.92
N TYR A 94 1.19 9.27 6.64
CA TYR A 94 1.59 8.42 5.51
C TYR A 94 2.37 9.22 4.50
N VAL A 95 3.36 8.59 3.88
CA VAL A 95 4.11 9.15 2.76
C VAL A 95 3.79 8.35 1.50
N TRP A 96 3.58 9.09 0.43
CA TRP A 96 3.35 8.50 -0.88
C TRP A 96 4.64 7.91 -1.44
N ARG A 97 4.60 6.63 -1.80
CA ARG A 97 5.73 5.91 -2.36
C ARG A 97 5.54 5.53 -3.82
N ARG A 98 4.28 5.39 -4.24
CA ARG A 98 3.97 4.96 -5.60
C ARG A 98 4.66 5.86 -6.63
N LEU A 99 5.23 5.24 -7.66
CA LEU A 99 5.98 5.89 -8.74
C LEU A 99 7.36 6.47 -8.36
N LEU A 100 7.79 6.32 -7.11
CA LEU A 100 9.16 6.66 -6.73
C LEU A 100 10.09 5.48 -6.96
N GLU A 101 11.27 5.76 -7.52
CA GLU A 101 12.33 4.76 -7.67
C GLU A 101 12.97 4.49 -6.32
N THR A 102 12.83 3.26 -5.82
CA THR A 102 13.33 2.89 -4.50
C THR A 102 14.84 2.66 -4.45
N ASN A 103 15.49 2.59 -5.60
CA ASN A 103 16.95 2.46 -5.74
C ASN A 103 17.67 3.81 -5.77
N LYS A 104 16.94 4.92 -5.82
CA LYS A 104 17.51 6.27 -5.78
C LYS A 104 17.59 6.80 -4.36
N SER A 105 18.61 7.63 -4.12
CA SER A 105 18.76 8.29 -2.84
C SER A 105 17.68 9.33 -2.62
N LEU A 106 17.05 9.27 -1.46
CA LEU A 106 16.16 10.33 -1.02
C LEU A 106 16.92 11.49 -0.35
N ARG A 107 18.19 11.31 -0.03
CA ARG A 107 19.01 12.32 0.64
C ARG A 107 19.74 13.26 -0.33
N GLU A 108 19.89 12.84 -1.56
CA GLU A 108 20.61 13.62 -2.57
C GLU A 108 19.64 14.31 -3.53
N ALA A 109 19.58 15.63 -3.49
CA ALA A 109 18.68 16.43 -4.32
C ALA A 109 18.80 16.12 -5.83
N LYS A 110 20.01 15.77 -6.29
CA LYS A 110 20.25 15.38 -7.69
C LYS A 110 19.46 14.13 -8.10
N ASP A 111 19.23 13.22 -7.16
CA ASP A 111 18.52 11.97 -7.45
C ASP A 111 17.01 12.17 -7.60
N TYR A 112 16.44 13.18 -6.96
CA TYR A 112 15.04 13.58 -7.20
C TYR A 112 14.80 14.06 -8.61
N THR A 113 15.70 14.91 -9.12
CA THR A 113 15.54 15.46 -10.46
C THR A 113 15.81 14.42 -11.54
N SER A 114 16.53 13.34 -11.21
CA SER A 114 16.83 12.24 -12.12
C SER A 114 15.81 11.09 -12.07
N MET A 115 14.84 11.12 -11.15
CA MET A 115 13.79 10.11 -11.09
C MET A 115 12.89 10.21 -12.32
N GLN A 116 12.99 9.19 -13.17
CA GLN A 116 12.08 9.06 -14.31
C GLN A 116 10.80 8.38 -13.88
N THR A 117 9.76 9.16 -13.74
CA THR A 117 8.43 8.63 -13.42
C THR A 117 7.69 8.30 -14.70
N VAL A 118 7.48 7.02 -14.94
CA VAL A 118 6.65 6.56 -16.07
C VAL A 118 5.19 6.49 -15.60
N TYR A 119 4.37 7.32 -16.21
CA TYR A 119 2.91 7.30 -16.01
C TYR A 119 2.27 6.38 -17.05
N PRO A 120 1.81 5.19 -16.67
CA PRO A 120 1.14 4.32 -17.62
C PRO A 120 -0.22 4.90 -18.01
N ALA A 121 -0.42 5.16 -19.30
CA ALA A 121 -1.72 5.58 -19.83
C ALA A 121 -2.74 4.44 -19.75
N PHE A 122 -2.30 3.23 -20.11
CA PHE A 122 -3.10 2.00 -20.01
C PHE A 122 -2.27 0.88 -19.40
N ARG A 123 -2.91 0.00 -18.66
CA ARG A 123 -2.28 -1.18 -18.07
C ARG A 123 -3.09 -2.43 -18.36
N LEU A 124 -2.40 -3.54 -18.56
CA LEU A 124 -3.03 -4.85 -18.82
C LEU A 124 -4.04 -5.24 -17.72
N ALA A 125 -3.81 -4.83 -16.48
CA ALA A 125 -4.77 -5.06 -15.39
C ALA A 125 -6.12 -4.38 -15.64
N GLU A 126 -6.14 -3.18 -16.23
CA GLU A 126 -7.37 -2.49 -16.62
C GLU A 126 -8.11 -3.28 -17.70
N ILE A 127 -7.40 -3.75 -18.71
CA ILE A 127 -7.99 -4.58 -19.77
C ILE A 127 -8.61 -5.85 -19.18
N TYR A 128 -7.94 -6.51 -18.25
CA TYR A 128 -8.47 -7.70 -17.60
C TYR A 128 -9.73 -7.41 -16.78
N LEU A 129 -9.77 -6.28 -16.06
CA LEU A 129 -10.94 -5.88 -15.28
C LEU A 129 -12.13 -5.53 -16.20
N ASN A 130 -11.89 -4.77 -17.25
CA ASN A 130 -12.94 -4.43 -18.23
C ASN A 130 -13.50 -5.69 -18.91
N TYR A 131 -12.63 -6.65 -19.25
CA TYR A 131 -13.07 -7.91 -19.81
C TYR A 131 -13.88 -8.76 -18.81
N ALA A 132 -13.42 -8.82 -17.56
CA ALA A 132 -14.14 -9.52 -16.48
C ALA A 132 -15.53 -8.92 -16.25
N GLU A 133 -15.62 -7.58 -16.23
CA GLU A 133 -16.88 -6.86 -16.12
C GLU A 133 -17.81 -7.16 -17.31
N ALA A 134 -17.30 -7.08 -18.53
CA ALA A 134 -18.07 -7.40 -19.73
C ALA A 134 -18.58 -8.84 -19.73
N CYS A 135 -17.81 -9.81 -19.24
CA CYS A 135 -18.22 -11.20 -19.10
C CYS A 135 -19.31 -11.37 -18.03
N ASN A 136 -19.27 -10.57 -16.98
CA ASN A 136 -20.25 -10.59 -15.90
C ASN A 136 -21.58 -9.94 -16.30
N GLU A 137 -21.55 -8.88 -17.11
CA GLU A 137 -22.70 -8.06 -17.47
C GLU A 137 -23.43 -8.52 -18.74
N LYS A 138 -22.82 -9.41 -19.55
CA LYS A 138 -23.49 -9.90 -20.77
C LYS A 138 -24.77 -10.69 -20.42
N PRO A 139 -25.78 -10.73 -21.33
CA PRO A 139 -27.07 -11.39 -21.08
C PRO A 139 -26.98 -12.86 -20.63
N GLN A 140 -25.97 -13.57 -21.13
CA GLN A 140 -25.58 -14.89 -20.65
C GLN A 140 -24.26 -14.76 -19.93
N ARG A 141 -24.35 -14.50 -18.64
CA ARG A 141 -23.20 -14.29 -17.75
C ARG A 141 -22.19 -15.42 -17.87
N ASP A 142 -20.92 -15.07 -18.06
CA ASP A 142 -19.80 -16.00 -18.08
C ASP A 142 -18.96 -15.80 -16.84
N GLU A 143 -19.44 -16.41 -15.74
CA GLU A 143 -18.79 -16.28 -14.44
C GLU A 143 -17.37 -16.85 -14.42
N THR A 144 -17.17 -17.94 -15.17
CA THR A 144 -15.83 -18.57 -15.25
C THR A 144 -14.80 -17.63 -15.82
N ALA A 145 -15.08 -17.00 -16.98
CA ALA A 145 -14.18 -16.04 -17.59
C ALA A 145 -14.02 -14.78 -16.71
N ALA A 146 -15.11 -14.29 -16.14
CA ALA A 146 -15.06 -13.12 -15.24
C ALA A 146 -14.12 -13.36 -14.05
N LEU A 147 -14.24 -14.50 -13.37
CA LEU A 147 -13.40 -14.88 -12.24
C LEU A 147 -11.95 -15.15 -12.67
N GLU A 148 -11.73 -15.78 -13.81
CA GLU A 148 -10.38 -16.03 -14.31
C GLU A 148 -9.58 -14.73 -14.47
N TYR A 149 -10.14 -13.75 -15.17
CA TYR A 149 -9.44 -12.50 -15.44
C TYR A 149 -9.33 -11.61 -14.20
N LEU A 150 -10.33 -11.61 -13.33
CA LEU A 150 -10.25 -10.94 -12.03
C LEU A 150 -9.15 -11.56 -11.15
N ASN A 151 -9.05 -12.88 -11.13
CA ASN A 151 -8.03 -13.59 -10.35
C ASN A 151 -6.61 -13.39 -10.91
N LYS A 152 -6.41 -13.16 -12.21
CA LYS A 152 -5.10 -12.75 -12.75
C LYS A 152 -4.62 -11.44 -12.14
N VAL A 153 -5.53 -10.47 -11.95
CA VAL A 153 -5.19 -9.20 -11.30
C VAL A 153 -4.88 -9.39 -9.82
N ARG A 154 -5.64 -10.24 -9.12
CA ARG A 154 -5.44 -10.57 -7.70
C ARG A 154 -4.12 -11.30 -7.47
N ALA A 155 -3.84 -12.33 -8.26
CA ALA A 155 -2.62 -13.13 -8.15
C ALA A 155 -1.35 -12.31 -8.31
N ARG A 156 -1.37 -11.30 -9.19
CA ARG A 156 -0.22 -10.40 -9.40
C ARG A 156 0.23 -9.68 -8.12
N VAL A 157 -0.67 -9.44 -7.20
CA VAL A 157 -0.39 -8.73 -5.94
C VAL A 157 -0.41 -9.67 -4.72
N GLY A 158 -0.35 -10.99 -4.95
CA GLY A 158 -0.29 -12.00 -3.89
C GLY A 158 -1.60 -12.19 -3.13
N MET A 159 -2.73 -11.73 -3.68
CA MET A 159 -4.03 -11.96 -3.08
C MET A 159 -4.58 -13.33 -3.48
N PRO A 160 -5.27 -14.05 -2.57
CA PRO A 160 -5.93 -15.30 -2.90
C PRO A 160 -7.01 -15.06 -3.99
N GLY A 161 -7.19 -16.06 -4.85
CA GLY A 161 -8.24 -16.05 -5.85
C GLY A 161 -9.63 -16.00 -5.21
N LEU A 162 -10.58 -15.42 -5.93
CA LEU A 162 -12.00 -15.57 -5.63
C LEU A 162 -12.45 -16.89 -6.23
N ASN A 163 -13.13 -17.70 -5.43
CA ASN A 163 -13.87 -18.85 -5.93
C ASN A 163 -15.29 -18.38 -6.25
N SER A 164 -15.98 -19.10 -7.13
CA SER A 164 -17.42 -18.92 -7.35
C SER A 164 -18.15 -19.14 -6.02
N GLY A 165 -18.33 -18.07 -5.28
CA GLY A 165 -19.10 -18.05 -4.06
C GLY A 165 -20.55 -17.63 -4.34
N PRO A 166 -21.47 -17.78 -3.37
CA PRO A 166 -22.81 -17.24 -3.52
C PRO A 166 -22.73 -15.76 -3.87
N ALA A 167 -23.57 -15.35 -4.81
CA ALA A 167 -23.70 -13.95 -5.15
C ALA A 167 -23.99 -13.12 -3.90
N TRP A 168 -23.38 -11.95 -3.84
CA TRP A 168 -23.61 -10.95 -2.79
C TRP A 168 -25.10 -10.61 -2.67
#